data_88c9d1227c0c6470d7869a5d2667b67a
#
_entry.id   88c9d1227c0c6470d7869a5d2667b67a
#
_cell.length_a   1.000
_cell.length_b   1.000
_cell.length_c   1.000
_cell.angle_alpha   90.00
_cell.angle_beta   90.00
_cell.angle_gamma   90.00
#
_symmetry.space_group_name_H-M   'P 1'
#
loop_
_entity.id
_entity.type
_entity.pdbx_description
1 polymer ?
#
loop_
_entity_poly.entity_id
_entity_poly.type
_entity_poly.pdbx_seq_one_letter_code
_entity_poly.pdbx_strand_id
1 'polypeptide(L)'
;MKQKSYYLKIFLIIECVLLIFLGIFYFSAGRTLYERDSDGNVAEFNATNDVGELTQGVTVEQVYTSQMDLLDSIGVMVSDYGKSINHGVEIQCENLSKGQVIAKKTFSADEFGVNQYVYLNIADGVKVDRGDQIKISCTSDGEAGDAPTVLYNVENKLENPDVARDAQFTVNGNVVPGTMCIAASGRNYVWTGPNYWKLVLLAVALVAVLYGIECSRDKRGKTTVLFNMLFVLKKYKFLIKQLVKRDFKVRYKRSVLGVFWSFLNPLLMMIVQYVVFS
;
A
#
# COMPACT_ATOMS: atom_id res chain seq x y z
N MET A 1 9.78 31.39 41.35
CA MET A 1 8.91 31.75 40.22
C MET A 1 9.60 31.69 38.84
N LYS A 2 10.81 32.23 38.63
CA LYS A 2 11.52 32.21 37.32
C LYS A 2 11.81 30.83 36.75
N GLN A 3 12.05 29.81 37.59
CA GLN A 3 12.40 28.44 37.14
C GLN A 3 11.19 27.69 36.56
N LYS A 4 9.99 27.84 37.15
CA LYS A 4 8.74 27.22 36.63
C LYS A 4 8.35 27.77 35.26
N SER A 5 8.52 29.07 35.03
CA SER A 5 8.26 29.69 33.72
C SER A 5 9.22 29.16 32.64
N TYR A 6 10.43 28.78 32.99
CA TYR A 6 11.41 28.21 32.06
C TYR A 6 11.01 26.78 31.63
N TYR A 7 10.60 25.92 32.56
CA TYR A 7 10.16 24.55 32.23
C TYR A 7 8.87 24.55 31.42
N LEU A 8 7.93 25.46 31.72
CA LEU A 8 6.73 25.63 30.90
C LEU A 8 7.06 26.03 29.47
N LYS A 9 8.00 26.95 29.27
CA LYS A 9 8.44 27.36 27.92
C LYS A 9 9.05 26.19 27.14
N ILE A 10 9.89 25.37 27.77
CA ILE A 10 10.49 24.19 27.14
C ILE A 10 9.39 23.18 26.78
N PHE A 11 8.47 22.92 27.68
CA PHE A 11 7.34 22.05 27.43
C PHE A 11 6.53 22.51 26.22
N LEU A 12 6.15 23.78 26.16
CA LEU A 12 5.42 24.35 25.02
C LEU A 12 6.22 24.25 23.69
N ILE A 13 7.53 24.45 23.75
CA ILE A 13 8.40 24.28 22.57
C ILE A 13 8.37 22.82 22.11
N ILE A 14 8.49 21.86 23.03
CA ILE A 14 8.44 20.42 22.70
C ILE A 14 7.09 20.07 22.07
N GLU A 15 5.99 20.54 22.63
CA GLU A 15 4.64 20.33 22.09
C GLU A 15 4.47 20.95 20.70
N CYS A 16 4.96 22.18 20.49
CA CYS A 16 4.91 22.82 19.19
C CYS A 16 5.73 22.04 18.15
N VAL A 17 6.95 21.59 18.51
CA VAL A 17 7.79 20.79 17.61
C VAL A 17 7.14 19.45 17.29
N LEU A 18 6.53 18.78 18.28
CA LEU A 18 5.79 17.55 18.09
C LEU A 18 4.62 17.74 17.12
N LEU A 19 3.81 18.78 17.33
CA LEU A 19 2.66 19.09 16.47
C LEU A 19 3.09 19.41 15.02
N ILE A 20 4.17 20.19 14.87
CA ILE A 20 4.74 20.49 13.54
C ILE A 20 5.19 19.20 12.86
N PHE A 21 5.91 18.35 13.56
CA PHE A 21 6.39 17.06 13.02
C PHE A 21 5.23 16.15 12.62
N LEU A 22 4.21 16.01 13.49
CA LEU A 22 3.03 15.22 13.19
C LEU A 22 2.20 15.82 12.04
N GLY A 23 2.13 17.16 11.95
CA GLY A 23 1.51 17.83 10.80
C GLY A 23 2.23 17.56 9.49
N ILE A 24 3.56 17.68 9.48
CA ILE A 24 4.38 17.35 8.29
C ILE A 24 4.19 15.89 7.91
N PHE A 25 4.20 14.96 8.88
CA PHE A 25 3.98 13.55 8.65
C PHE A 25 2.60 13.28 8.02
N TYR A 26 1.55 13.93 8.51
CA TYR A 26 0.20 13.81 7.95
C TYR A 26 0.14 14.20 6.47
N PHE A 27 0.73 15.35 6.12
CA PHE A 27 0.76 15.81 4.73
C PHE A 27 1.68 14.95 3.85
N SER A 28 2.81 14.48 4.39
CA SER A 28 3.75 13.62 3.65
C SER A 28 3.19 12.22 3.40
N ALA A 29 2.52 11.63 4.38
CA ALA A 29 1.93 10.31 4.25
C ALA A 29 0.69 10.30 3.34
N GLY A 30 -0.08 11.40 3.29
CA GLY A 30 -1.19 11.58 2.37
C GLY A 30 -2.17 10.39 2.37
N ARG A 31 -2.41 9.84 1.18
CA ARG A 31 -3.34 8.73 0.96
C ARG A 31 -2.96 7.45 1.72
N THR A 32 -1.66 7.18 1.93
CA THR A 32 -1.20 5.94 2.57
C THR A 32 -1.64 5.81 4.03
N LEU A 33 -2.06 6.91 4.68
CA LEU A 33 -2.68 6.87 6.01
C LEU A 33 -4.08 6.23 5.99
N TYR A 34 -4.80 6.34 4.89
CA TYR A 34 -6.20 5.93 4.76
C TYR A 34 -6.36 4.62 4.00
N GLU A 35 -5.50 4.38 3.02
CA GLU A 35 -5.60 3.27 2.08
C GLU A 35 -4.21 2.65 1.85
N ARG A 36 -4.20 1.33 1.67
CA ARG A 36 -3.01 0.57 1.33
C ARG A 36 -3.30 -0.31 0.12
N ASP A 37 -2.43 -0.28 -0.87
CA ASP A 37 -2.53 -1.13 -2.04
C ASP A 37 -2.45 -2.61 -1.67
N SER A 38 -3.24 -3.42 -2.34
CA SER A 38 -3.39 -4.86 -2.11
C SER A 38 -3.75 -5.57 -3.41
N ASP A 39 -3.23 -6.77 -3.59
CA ASP A 39 -3.67 -7.72 -4.60
C ASP A 39 -4.77 -8.68 -4.09
N GLY A 40 -5.20 -8.51 -2.84
CA GLY A 40 -6.21 -9.36 -2.22
C GLY A 40 -5.84 -10.85 -2.18
N ASN A 41 -4.55 -11.19 -2.29
CA ASN A 41 -4.00 -12.54 -2.46
C ASN A 41 -4.43 -13.21 -3.79
N VAL A 42 -4.64 -12.41 -4.84
CA VAL A 42 -4.92 -12.85 -6.21
C VAL A 42 -3.88 -12.19 -7.13
N ALA A 43 -2.63 -12.60 -6.98
CA ALA A 43 -1.51 -12.11 -7.79
C ALA A 43 -1.42 -12.85 -9.14
N GLU A 44 -0.73 -12.26 -10.11
CA GLU A 44 -0.43 -12.92 -11.38
C GLU A 44 0.30 -14.25 -11.19
N PHE A 45 -0.04 -15.24 -12.00
CA PHE A 45 0.64 -16.53 -12.04
C PHE A 45 0.67 -17.10 -13.46
N ASN A 46 1.56 -18.06 -13.69
CA ASN A 46 1.76 -18.66 -14.99
C ASN A 46 0.66 -19.67 -15.33
N ALA A 47 0.25 -19.67 -16.58
CA ALA A 47 -0.66 -20.67 -17.13
C ALA A 47 0.04 -22.02 -17.35
N THR A 48 -0.73 -23.09 -17.25
CA THR A 48 -0.33 -24.44 -17.69
C THR A 48 -1.12 -24.92 -18.88
N ASN A 49 -2.35 -24.44 -19.04
CA ASN A 49 -3.32 -24.86 -20.03
C ASN A 49 -4.14 -23.69 -20.56
N ASP A 50 -4.85 -23.93 -21.66
CA ASP A 50 -5.89 -23.04 -22.20
C ASP A 50 -7.24 -23.76 -22.25
N VAL A 51 -8.31 -22.99 -22.35
CA VAL A 51 -9.68 -23.51 -22.41
C VAL A 51 -10.12 -23.91 -23.83
N GLY A 52 -9.25 -23.75 -24.84
CA GLY A 52 -9.62 -23.79 -26.25
C GLY A 52 -10.11 -22.44 -26.76
N GLU A 53 -10.44 -22.39 -28.03
CA GLU A 53 -10.93 -21.15 -28.67
C GLU A 53 -12.25 -20.69 -28.07
N LEU A 54 -12.33 -19.40 -27.67
CA LEU A 54 -13.54 -18.73 -27.22
C LEU A 54 -14.44 -18.40 -28.43
N THR A 55 -15.09 -19.41 -28.99
CA THR A 55 -16.05 -19.20 -30.07
C THR A 55 -17.39 -18.68 -29.51
N GLN A 56 -18.24 -18.18 -30.39
CA GLN A 56 -19.57 -17.68 -30.04
C GLN A 56 -20.35 -18.70 -29.19
N GLY A 57 -20.80 -18.25 -28.00
CA GLY A 57 -21.56 -19.07 -27.05
C GLY A 57 -20.71 -19.80 -26.02
N VAL A 58 -19.37 -19.76 -26.12
CA VAL A 58 -18.49 -20.26 -25.07
C VAL A 58 -18.36 -19.21 -23.99
N THR A 59 -18.55 -19.61 -22.73
CA THR A 59 -18.39 -18.74 -21.56
C THR A 59 -17.39 -19.37 -20.59
N VAL A 60 -16.41 -18.60 -20.16
CA VAL A 60 -15.41 -18.99 -19.16
C VAL A 60 -15.60 -18.11 -17.94
N GLU A 61 -15.74 -18.72 -16.76
CA GLU A 61 -16.01 -17.97 -15.54
C GLU A 61 -15.11 -18.43 -14.39
N GLN A 62 -14.66 -17.45 -13.59
CA GLN A 62 -14.00 -17.69 -12.32
C GLN A 62 -14.71 -16.91 -11.23
N VAL A 63 -15.10 -17.62 -10.17
CA VAL A 63 -15.58 -17.02 -8.91
C VAL A 63 -14.46 -17.09 -7.87
N TYR A 64 -14.29 -16.02 -7.11
CA TYR A 64 -13.39 -15.98 -5.94
C TYR A 64 -13.97 -15.06 -4.87
N THR A 65 -13.51 -15.21 -3.62
CA THR A 65 -13.94 -14.38 -2.50
C THR A 65 -12.97 -13.21 -2.28
N SER A 66 -13.47 -11.98 -2.38
CA SER A 66 -12.65 -10.76 -2.23
C SER A 66 -12.10 -10.60 -0.81
N GLN A 67 -10.82 -10.21 -0.73
CA GLN A 67 -10.15 -9.79 0.51
C GLN A 67 -9.74 -8.31 0.48
N MET A 68 -10.37 -7.53 -0.40
CA MET A 68 -10.15 -6.09 -0.57
C MET A 68 -11.38 -5.29 -0.15
N ASP A 69 -11.16 -4.01 0.18
CA ASP A 69 -12.24 -3.04 0.47
C ASP A 69 -12.61 -2.21 -0.77
N LEU A 70 -11.65 -2.04 -1.69
CA LEU A 70 -11.82 -1.38 -2.99
C LEU A 70 -11.16 -2.24 -4.06
N LEU A 71 -11.85 -2.47 -5.19
CA LEU A 71 -11.34 -3.15 -6.36
C LEU A 71 -11.02 -2.13 -7.45
N ASP A 72 -9.76 -2.04 -7.85
CA ASP A 72 -9.27 -1.05 -8.82
C ASP A 72 -9.09 -1.66 -10.22
N SER A 73 -8.68 -2.93 -10.31
CA SER A 73 -8.60 -3.62 -11.60
C SER A 73 -8.64 -5.15 -11.45
N ILE A 74 -9.05 -5.80 -12.55
CA ILE A 74 -8.99 -7.24 -12.73
C ILE A 74 -8.18 -7.53 -14.00
N GLY A 75 -7.15 -8.35 -13.87
CA GLY A 75 -6.39 -8.91 -14.97
C GLY A 75 -6.85 -10.30 -15.31
N VAL A 76 -6.90 -10.63 -16.58
CA VAL A 76 -7.13 -11.98 -17.11
C VAL A 76 -6.08 -12.29 -18.15
N MET A 77 -5.48 -13.48 -18.10
CA MET A 77 -4.51 -13.90 -19.09
C MET A 77 -5.23 -14.49 -20.30
N VAL A 78 -4.99 -13.88 -21.46
CA VAL A 78 -5.56 -14.29 -22.76
C VAL A 78 -4.45 -14.57 -23.75
N SER A 79 -4.78 -15.26 -24.85
CA SER A 79 -3.82 -15.54 -25.93
C SER A 79 -4.52 -15.55 -27.29
N ASP A 80 -3.82 -15.06 -28.28
CA ASP A 80 -4.15 -15.18 -29.71
C ASP A 80 -3.50 -16.41 -30.37
N TYR A 81 -2.85 -17.29 -29.61
CA TYR A 81 -2.05 -18.42 -30.09
C TYR A 81 -0.89 -18.03 -31.02
N GLY A 82 -0.49 -16.76 -31.05
CA GLY A 82 0.48 -16.24 -32.02
C GLY A 82 -0.04 -16.18 -33.46
N LYS A 83 -1.35 -16.17 -33.63
CA LYS A 83 -2.06 -16.04 -34.91
C LYS A 83 -2.63 -14.62 -35.04
N SER A 84 -2.82 -14.17 -36.28
CA SER A 84 -3.63 -12.99 -36.55
C SER A 84 -5.09 -13.37 -36.41
N ILE A 85 -5.77 -12.90 -35.41
CA ILE A 85 -7.19 -13.06 -35.16
C ILE A 85 -7.90 -11.72 -35.29
N ASN A 86 -9.19 -11.74 -35.66
CA ASN A 86 -10.01 -10.52 -35.82
C ASN A 86 -10.96 -10.30 -34.64
N HIS A 87 -11.24 -11.33 -33.87
CA HIS A 87 -12.18 -11.27 -32.75
C HIS A 87 -11.47 -11.09 -31.43
N GLY A 88 -12.06 -10.24 -30.57
CA GLY A 88 -11.55 -9.91 -29.27
C GLY A 88 -12.16 -10.74 -28.14
N VAL A 89 -11.88 -10.35 -26.92
CA VAL A 89 -12.45 -10.96 -25.70
C VAL A 89 -13.21 -9.90 -24.92
N GLU A 90 -14.44 -10.23 -24.55
CA GLU A 90 -15.23 -9.43 -23.61
C GLU A 90 -15.02 -9.97 -22.21
N ILE A 91 -14.57 -9.09 -21.30
CA ILE A 91 -14.37 -9.41 -19.88
C ILE A 91 -15.37 -8.60 -19.05
N GLN A 92 -16.13 -9.31 -18.23
CA GLN A 92 -17.08 -8.73 -17.28
C GLN A 92 -16.71 -9.14 -15.85
N CYS A 93 -16.71 -8.17 -14.95
CA CYS A 93 -16.55 -8.36 -13.51
C CYS A 93 -17.87 -8.04 -12.81
N GLU A 94 -18.36 -8.96 -11.97
CA GLU A 94 -19.63 -8.84 -11.26
C GLU A 94 -19.44 -9.18 -9.78
N ASN A 95 -20.03 -8.40 -8.89
CA ASN A 95 -20.17 -8.74 -7.48
C ASN A 95 -21.45 -9.55 -7.29
N LEU A 96 -21.32 -10.86 -7.14
CA LEU A 96 -22.46 -11.78 -6.96
C LEU A 96 -23.20 -11.52 -5.65
N SER A 97 -22.48 -11.18 -4.59
CA SER A 97 -23.07 -10.92 -3.27
C SER A 97 -23.99 -9.71 -3.28
N LYS A 98 -23.75 -8.74 -4.17
CA LYS A 98 -24.53 -7.51 -4.32
C LYS A 98 -25.39 -7.50 -5.58
N GLY A 99 -25.25 -8.50 -6.46
CA GLY A 99 -25.94 -8.56 -7.75
C GLY A 99 -25.61 -7.37 -8.67
N GLN A 100 -24.37 -6.87 -8.61
CA GLN A 100 -23.93 -5.68 -9.33
C GLN A 100 -22.81 -5.98 -10.32
N VAL A 101 -22.99 -5.58 -11.57
CA VAL A 101 -21.89 -5.55 -12.55
C VAL A 101 -20.97 -4.39 -12.18
N ILE A 102 -19.70 -4.71 -11.86
CA ILE A 102 -18.68 -3.73 -11.48
C ILE A 102 -18.12 -3.04 -12.71
N ALA A 103 -17.70 -3.83 -13.69
CA ALA A 103 -17.11 -3.33 -14.92
C ALA A 103 -17.27 -4.36 -16.05
N LYS A 104 -17.25 -3.85 -17.28
CA LYS A 104 -17.31 -4.65 -18.48
C LYS A 104 -16.54 -3.93 -19.59
N LYS A 105 -15.68 -4.66 -20.31
CA LYS A 105 -14.93 -4.13 -21.46
C LYS A 105 -14.67 -5.23 -22.46
N THR A 106 -14.76 -4.89 -23.73
CA THR A 106 -14.27 -5.71 -24.84
C THR A 106 -12.87 -5.25 -25.20
N PHE A 107 -11.93 -6.18 -25.21
CA PHE A 107 -10.56 -5.99 -25.69
C PHE A 107 -10.51 -6.49 -27.12
N SER A 108 -10.07 -5.65 -28.04
CA SER A 108 -9.86 -6.03 -29.43
C SER A 108 -8.60 -6.91 -29.59
N ALA A 109 -8.50 -7.66 -30.66
CA ALA A 109 -7.42 -8.59 -30.91
C ALA A 109 -6.01 -7.95 -30.91
N ASP A 110 -5.93 -6.66 -31.22
CA ASP A 110 -4.68 -5.87 -31.22
C ASP A 110 -4.26 -5.38 -29.81
N GLU A 111 -5.13 -5.50 -28.80
CA GLU A 111 -4.80 -5.13 -27.40
C GLU A 111 -4.08 -6.25 -26.62
N PHE A 112 -3.92 -7.44 -27.19
CA PHE A 112 -3.22 -8.56 -26.53
C PHE A 112 -2.47 -9.42 -27.53
N GLY A 113 -1.59 -10.29 -27.05
CA GLY A 113 -0.81 -11.22 -27.83
C GLY A 113 -0.77 -12.60 -27.16
N VAL A 114 0.36 -13.31 -27.29
CA VAL A 114 0.52 -14.65 -26.72
C VAL A 114 0.67 -14.59 -25.21
N ASN A 115 -0.24 -15.25 -24.50
CA ASN A 115 -0.19 -15.42 -23.03
C ASN A 115 0.02 -14.12 -22.26
N GLN A 116 -0.80 -13.14 -22.54
CA GLN A 116 -0.69 -11.79 -21.96
C GLN A 116 -1.85 -11.49 -21.03
N TYR A 117 -1.55 -10.85 -19.88
CA TYR A 117 -2.58 -10.27 -19.03
C TYR A 117 -3.16 -9.01 -19.68
N VAL A 118 -4.47 -8.96 -19.80
CA VAL A 118 -5.25 -7.75 -20.09
C VAL A 118 -5.96 -7.28 -18.84
N TYR A 119 -5.97 -5.97 -18.59
CA TYR A 119 -6.51 -5.41 -17.36
C TYR A 119 -7.78 -4.61 -17.58
N LEU A 120 -8.86 -5.08 -16.98
CA LEU A 120 -10.10 -4.35 -16.83
C LEU A 120 -9.93 -3.33 -15.70
N ASN A 121 -9.59 -2.09 -16.04
CA ASN A 121 -9.41 -1.00 -15.09
C ASN A 121 -10.76 -0.43 -14.68
N ILE A 122 -10.93 -0.21 -13.38
CA ILE A 122 -12.15 0.31 -12.76
C ILE A 122 -11.85 1.72 -12.27
N ALA A 123 -12.43 2.73 -12.95
CA ALA A 123 -12.19 4.12 -12.63
C ALA A 123 -12.57 4.40 -11.15
N ASP A 124 -11.66 5.05 -10.42
CA ASP A 124 -11.78 5.40 -9.00
C ASP A 124 -11.91 4.20 -8.03
N GLY A 125 -11.90 2.97 -8.56
CA GLY A 125 -12.18 1.76 -7.81
C GLY A 125 -13.64 1.62 -7.39
N VAL A 126 -14.10 0.40 -7.21
CA VAL A 126 -15.45 0.11 -6.70
C VAL A 126 -15.36 -0.51 -5.32
N LYS A 127 -16.19 -0.03 -4.41
CA LYS A 127 -16.27 -0.57 -3.06
C LYS A 127 -16.82 -1.99 -3.10
N VAL A 128 -15.99 -2.90 -2.63
CA VAL A 128 -16.36 -4.30 -2.35
C VAL A 128 -16.19 -4.53 -0.85
N ASP A 129 -16.93 -5.49 -0.30
CA ASP A 129 -16.70 -5.85 1.10
C ASP A 129 -15.88 -7.15 1.14
N ARG A 130 -15.05 -7.29 2.18
CA ARG A 130 -14.29 -8.54 2.37
C ARG A 130 -15.28 -9.68 2.59
N GLY A 131 -15.14 -10.73 1.80
CA GLY A 131 -16.08 -11.86 1.78
C GLY A 131 -17.10 -11.78 0.65
N ASP A 132 -17.17 -10.68 -0.11
CA ASP A 132 -17.99 -10.63 -1.32
C ASP A 132 -17.46 -11.61 -2.36
N GLN A 133 -18.38 -12.32 -3.04
CA GLN A 133 -18.05 -13.19 -4.16
C GLN A 133 -17.95 -12.35 -5.45
N ILE A 134 -16.81 -12.38 -6.08
CA ILE A 134 -16.54 -11.71 -7.35
C ILE A 134 -16.49 -12.75 -8.45
N LYS A 135 -17.29 -12.53 -9.49
CA LYS A 135 -17.31 -13.36 -10.70
C LYS A 135 -16.64 -12.60 -11.84
N ILE A 136 -15.74 -13.27 -12.52
CA ILE A 136 -15.11 -12.80 -13.75
C ILE A 136 -15.61 -13.71 -14.86
N SER A 137 -16.21 -13.14 -15.90
CA SER A 137 -16.71 -13.87 -17.04
C SER A 137 -15.99 -13.39 -18.31
N CYS A 138 -15.55 -14.33 -19.14
CA CYS A 138 -14.90 -14.08 -20.41
C CYS A 138 -15.73 -14.71 -21.54
N THR A 139 -16.05 -13.94 -22.57
CA THR A 139 -16.77 -14.36 -23.76
C THR A 139 -16.14 -13.75 -25.01
N SER A 140 -16.42 -14.34 -26.18
CA SER A 140 -16.06 -13.78 -27.47
C SER A 140 -17.17 -14.05 -28.48
N ASP A 141 -17.21 -13.25 -29.53
CA ASP A 141 -18.05 -13.46 -30.71
C ASP A 141 -17.29 -14.14 -31.85
N GLY A 142 -16.08 -14.67 -31.56
CA GLY A 142 -15.20 -15.31 -32.53
C GLY A 142 -15.73 -16.58 -33.15
N GLU A 143 -15.23 -16.88 -34.33
CA GLU A 143 -15.48 -18.13 -35.05
C GLU A 143 -14.32 -19.11 -34.86
N ALA A 144 -14.53 -20.41 -35.14
CA ALA A 144 -13.48 -21.41 -35.03
C ALA A 144 -12.29 -21.07 -35.97
N GLY A 145 -11.09 -21.03 -35.43
CA GLY A 145 -9.86 -20.65 -36.11
C GLY A 145 -9.53 -19.15 -36.08
N ASP A 146 -10.49 -18.29 -35.62
CA ASP A 146 -10.35 -16.82 -35.53
C ASP A 146 -10.87 -16.29 -34.18
N ALA A 147 -10.59 -17.01 -33.10
CA ALA A 147 -11.02 -16.64 -31.75
C ALA A 147 -9.85 -16.68 -30.74
N PRO A 148 -9.84 -15.79 -29.73
CA PRO A 148 -8.86 -15.85 -28.64
C PRO A 148 -9.13 -17.03 -27.71
N THR A 149 -8.21 -17.24 -26.77
CA THR A 149 -8.40 -18.19 -25.65
C THR A 149 -8.15 -17.53 -24.33
N VAL A 150 -8.70 -18.09 -23.25
CA VAL A 150 -8.38 -17.76 -21.86
C VAL A 150 -7.51 -18.87 -21.29
N LEU A 151 -6.54 -18.47 -20.51
CA LEU A 151 -5.56 -19.36 -19.92
C LEU A 151 -5.88 -19.66 -18.46
N TYR A 152 -5.54 -20.87 -18.03
CA TYR A 152 -5.71 -21.31 -16.67
C TYR A 152 -4.54 -22.16 -16.19
N ASN A 153 -4.44 -22.35 -14.87
CA ASN A 153 -3.52 -23.30 -14.26
C ASN A 153 -4.32 -24.47 -13.70
N VAL A 154 -3.89 -25.68 -13.98
CA VAL A 154 -4.57 -26.92 -13.50
C VAL A 154 -4.52 -27.06 -11.97
N GLU A 155 -3.57 -26.39 -11.32
CA GLU A 155 -3.50 -26.29 -9.87
C GLU A 155 -4.39 -25.15 -9.37
N ASN A 156 -4.94 -25.29 -8.14
CA ASN A 156 -5.60 -24.17 -7.51
C ASN A 156 -4.54 -23.15 -7.06
N LYS A 157 -4.53 -21.97 -7.68
CA LYS A 157 -3.62 -20.86 -7.38
C LYS A 157 -4.21 -19.85 -6.39
N LEU A 158 -5.44 -20.03 -5.96
CA LEU A 158 -6.02 -19.27 -4.86
C LEU A 158 -5.59 -19.91 -3.53
N GLU A 159 -4.34 -19.65 -3.15
CA GLU A 159 -3.70 -20.32 -2.00
C GLU A 159 -4.32 -19.92 -0.65
N ASN A 160 -4.86 -18.70 -0.56
CA ASN A 160 -5.49 -18.22 0.66
C ASN A 160 -6.88 -18.89 0.83
N PRO A 161 -7.13 -19.61 1.95
CA PRO A 161 -8.41 -20.28 2.19
C PRO A 161 -9.62 -19.34 2.17
N ASP A 162 -9.45 -18.08 2.57
CA ASP A 162 -10.53 -17.09 2.55
C ASP A 162 -10.85 -16.61 1.13
N VAL A 163 -9.86 -16.56 0.23
CA VAL A 163 -10.05 -16.26 -1.20
C VAL A 163 -10.63 -17.45 -1.94
N ALA A 164 -10.15 -18.65 -1.63
CA ALA A 164 -10.58 -19.90 -2.25
C ALA A 164 -11.98 -20.38 -1.76
N ARG A 165 -12.55 -19.72 -0.74
CA ARG A 165 -13.88 -20.07 -0.23
C ARG A 165 -14.92 -19.92 -1.33
N ASP A 166 -15.63 -21.02 -1.64
CA ASP A 166 -16.63 -21.11 -2.69
C ASP A 166 -16.12 -20.74 -4.10
N ALA A 167 -14.78 -20.73 -4.30
CA ALA A 167 -14.18 -20.45 -5.59
C ALA A 167 -14.51 -21.57 -6.58
N GLN A 168 -14.90 -21.18 -7.79
CA GLN A 168 -15.21 -22.11 -8.87
C GLN A 168 -14.68 -21.57 -10.19
N PHE A 169 -14.05 -22.48 -10.95
CA PHE A 169 -13.67 -22.23 -12.33
C PHE A 169 -14.56 -23.08 -13.23
N THR A 170 -15.26 -22.43 -14.17
CA THR A 170 -16.22 -23.12 -15.05
C THR A 170 -16.00 -22.73 -16.51
N VAL A 171 -16.25 -23.69 -17.39
CA VAL A 171 -16.31 -23.50 -18.84
C VAL A 171 -17.68 -24.01 -19.31
N ASN A 172 -18.48 -23.15 -19.91
CA ASN A 172 -19.86 -23.42 -20.30
C ASN A 172 -20.73 -24.01 -19.15
N GLY A 173 -20.51 -23.47 -17.93
CA GLY A 173 -21.21 -23.93 -16.72
C GLY A 173 -20.70 -25.24 -16.13
N ASN A 174 -19.76 -25.93 -16.78
CA ASN A 174 -19.15 -27.15 -16.25
C ASN A 174 -17.90 -26.77 -15.40
N VAL A 175 -17.83 -27.32 -14.19
CA VAL A 175 -16.69 -27.10 -13.31
C VAL A 175 -15.44 -27.78 -13.89
N VAL A 176 -14.37 -27.00 -14.02
CA VAL A 176 -13.06 -27.47 -14.49
C VAL A 176 -12.07 -27.40 -13.32
N PRO A 177 -11.25 -28.44 -13.08
CA PRO A 177 -10.20 -28.38 -12.08
C PRO A 177 -9.16 -27.31 -12.42
N GLY A 178 -8.76 -26.51 -11.40
CA GLY A 178 -7.76 -25.46 -11.56
C GLY A 178 -8.29 -24.06 -11.29
N THR A 179 -7.56 -23.06 -11.78
CA THR A 179 -7.86 -21.66 -11.60
C THR A 179 -7.60 -20.90 -12.88
N MET A 180 -8.56 -20.12 -13.37
CA MET A 180 -8.34 -19.17 -14.47
C MET A 180 -7.21 -18.21 -14.10
N CYS A 181 -6.28 -17.92 -14.99
CA CYS A 181 -5.21 -16.99 -14.76
C CYS A 181 -5.74 -15.57 -14.61
N ILE A 182 -6.08 -15.23 -13.38
CA ILE A 182 -6.60 -13.94 -12.97
C ILE A 182 -5.61 -13.22 -12.07
N ALA A 183 -5.69 -11.91 -12.04
CA ALA A 183 -5.02 -11.05 -11.07
C ALA A 183 -6.00 -9.98 -10.61
N ALA A 184 -5.87 -9.54 -9.38
CA ALA A 184 -6.67 -8.46 -8.85
C ALA A 184 -5.77 -7.38 -8.27
N SER A 185 -6.10 -6.12 -8.47
CA SER A 185 -5.49 -5.04 -7.72
C SER A 185 -6.55 -4.13 -7.13
N GLY A 186 -6.26 -3.63 -5.96
CA GLY A 186 -7.20 -2.81 -5.24
C GLY A 186 -6.57 -2.22 -3.98
N ARG A 187 -7.42 -1.83 -3.04
CA ARG A 187 -6.99 -1.16 -1.84
C ARG A 187 -7.75 -1.63 -0.61
N ASN A 188 -7.06 -1.60 0.51
CA ASN A 188 -7.64 -1.87 1.82
C ASN A 188 -7.62 -0.59 2.66
N TYR A 189 -8.72 -0.32 3.36
CA TYR A 189 -8.80 0.79 4.30
C TYR A 189 -7.90 0.56 5.51
N VAL A 190 -7.18 1.59 5.89
CA VAL A 190 -6.29 1.57 7.04
C VAL A 190 -6.93 2.33 8.19
N TRP A 191 -6.97 1.69 9.35
CA TRP A 191 -7.53 2.24 10.57
C TRP A 191 -6.88 3.57 11.02
N THR A 192 -5.60 3.79 10.67
CA THR A 192 -4.84 4.96 11.12
C THR A 192 -5.37 6.27 10.57
N GLY A 193 -5.83 6.32 9.32
CA GLY A 193 -6.29 7.55 8.68
C GLY A 193 -7.45 8.24 9.44
N PRO A 194 -8.61 7.57 9.62
CA PRO A 194 -9.75 8.15 10.32
C PRO A 194 -9.46 8.47 11.79
N ASN A 195 -8.48 7.79 12.39
CA ASN A 195 -8.14 7.96 13.81
C ASN A 195 -6.88 8.80 14.05
N TYR A 196 -6.22 9.28 12.99
CA TYR A 196 -4.95 9.99 13.10
C TYR A 196 -5.00 11.14 14.10
N TRP A 197 -5.96 12.05 13.98
CA TRP A 197 -6.09 13.20 14.86
C TRP A 197 -6.46 12.82 16.29
N LYS A 198 -7.19 11.72 16.49
CA LYS A 198 -7.46 11.18 17.83
C LYS A 198 -6.16 10.67 18.47
N LEU A 199 -5.30 10.01 17.70
CA LEU A 199 -3.98 9.54 18.17
C LEU A 199 -3.07 10.73 18.49
N VAL A 200 -3.06 11.77 17.65
CA VAL A 200 -2.32 13.02 17.92
C VAL A 200 -2.80 13.67 19.22
N LEU A 201 -4.11 13.79 19.40
CA LEU A 201 -4.67 14.36 20.62
C LEU A 201 -4.31 13.52 21.85
N LEU A 202 -4.36 12.19 21.74
CA LEU A 202 -3.93 11.29 22.81
C LEU A 202 -2.44 11.49 23.16
N ALA A 203 -1.57 11.62 22.16
CA ALA A 203 -0.15 11.86 22.36
C ALA A 203 0.12 13.19 23.08
N VAL A 204 -0.53 14.27 22.65
CA VAL A 204 -0.45 15.59 23.28
C VAL A 204 -0.96 15.54 24.73
N ALA A 205 -2.11 14.89 24.98
CA ALA A 205 -2.66 14.72 26.32
C ALA A 205 -1.71 13.94 27.23
N LEU A 206 -1.07 12.87 26.72
CA LEU A 206 -0.11 12.08 27.47
C LEU A 206 1.10 12.91 27.90
N VAL A 207 1.67 13.71 26.99
CA VAL A 207 2.80 14.61 27.30
C VAL A 207 2.37 15.67 28.33
N ALA A 208 1.17 16.23 28.21
CA ALA A 208 0.63 17.18 29.18
C ALA A 208 0.44 16.55 30.58
N VAL A 209 -0.06 15.32 30.65
CA VAL A 209 -0.19 14.55 31.90
C VAL A 209 1.16 14.31 32.55
N LEU A 210 2.14 13.86 31.78
CA LEU A 210 3.52 13.66 32.26
C LEU A 210 4.12 14.95 32.84
N TYR A 211 3.91 16.08 32.14
CA TYR A 211 4.31 17.38 32.66
C TYR A 211 3.59 17.75 33.97
N GLY A 212 2.28 17.49 34.05
CA GLY A 212 1.49 17.71 35.25
C GLY A 212 1.96 16.87 36.45
N ILE A 213 2.31 15.61 36.21
CA ILE A 213 2.88 14.72 37.24
C ILE A 213 4.22 15.28 37.73
N GLU A 214 5.13 15.68 36.84
CA GLU A 214 6.44 16.25 37.20
C GLU A 214 6.26 17.55 38.00
N CYS A 215 5.35 18.44 37.59
CA CYS A 215 5.01 19.66 38.32
C CYS A 215 4.48 19.38 39.74
N SER A 216 3.67 18.36 39.88
CA SER A 216 3.10 17.95 41.20
C SER A 216 4.15 17.35 42.10
N ARG A 217 5.09 16.59 41.56
CA ARG A 217 6.26 16.03 42.29
C ARG A 217 7.20 17.13 42.76
N ASP A 218 7.51 18.12 41.90
CA ASP A 218 8.32 19.28 42.25
C ASP A 218 7.71 20.10 43.42
N LYS A 219 6.36 20.31 43.40
CA LYS A 219 5.66 20.98 44.50
C LYS A 219 5.78 20.23 45.83
N ARG A 220 5.90 18.89 45.81
CA ARG A 220 6.03 18.03 46.99
C ARG A 220 7.50 17.86 47.45
N GLY A 221 8.47 18.57 46.82
CA GLY A 221 9.90 18.45 47.14
C GLY A 221 10.53 17.11 46.74
N LYS A 222 9.85 16.30 45.90
CA LYS A 222 10.37 15.03 45.43
C LYS A 222 11.25 15.26 44.19
N THR A 223 12.27 14.41 44.04
CA THR A 223 13.15 14.45 42.85
C THR A 223 12.35 14.22 41.58
N THR A 224 12.46 15.14 40.64
CA THR A 224 11.81 15.11 39.34
C THR A 224 12.85 14.77 38.27
N VAL A 225 12.66 13.69 37.54
CA VAL A 225 13.66 13.18 36.58
C VAL A 225 13.82 14.14 35.41
N LEU A 226 12.71 14.58 34.80
CA LEU A 226 12.73 15.46 33.64
C LEU A 226 13.30 16.86 34.00
N PHE A 227 12.89 17.44 35.12
CA PHE A 227 13.38 18.75 35.54
C PHE A 227 14.83 18.72 35.93
N ASN A 228 15.31 17.63 36.58
CA ASN A 228 16.72 17.44 36.87
C ASN A 228 17.55 17.29 35.58
N MET A 229 17.08 16.52 34.62
CA MET A 229 17.74 16.36 33.32
C MET A 229 17.86 17.72 32.60
N LEU A 230 16.77 18.50 32.54
CA LEU A 230 16.79 19.84 31.94
C LEU A 230 17.69 20.81 32.71
N PHE A 231 17.72 20.71 34.04
CA PHE A 231 18.63 21.52 34.87
C PHE A 231 20.09 21.18 34.60
N VAL A 232 20.43 19.90 34.53
CA VAL A 232 21.76 19.41 34.23
C VAL A 232 22.20 19.88 32.81
N LEU A 233 21.33 19.72 31.82
CA LEU A 233 21.59 20.20 30.46
C LEU A 233 21.85 21.71 30.43
N LYS A 234 21.04 22.48 31.15
CA LYS A 234 21.24 23.96 31.25
C LYS A 234 22.52 24.32 31.96
N LYS A 235 22.82 23.67 33.09
CA LYS A 235 24.05 23.91 33.88
C LYS A 235 25.29 23.59 33.05
N TYR A 236 25.30 22.51 32.30
CA TYR A 236 26.42 22.04 31.52
C TYR A 236 26.40 22.44 30.04
N LYS A 237 25.43 23.27 29.62
CA LYS A 237 25.28 23.72 28.23
C LYS A 237 26.58 24.24 27.62
N PHE A 238 27.36 25.02 28.39
CA PHE A 238 28.62 25.56 27.93
C PHE A 238 29.66 24.46 27.72
N LEU A 239 29.77 23.53 28.67
CA LEU A 239 30.70 22.40 28.62
C LEU A 239 30.34 21.46 27.44
N ILE A 240 29.05 21.13 27.27
CA ILE A 240 28.56 20.32 26.14
C ILE A 240 28.90 21.00 24.82
N LYS A 241 28.66 22.32 24.70
CA LYS A 241 29.01 23.10 23.49
C LYS A 241 30.50 23.07 23.20
N GLN A 242 31.35 23.18 24.23
CA GLN A 242 32.80 23.09 24.08
C GLN A 242 33.25 21.68 23.68
N LEU A 243 32.68 20.63 24.30
CA LEU A 243 32.97 19.24 23.96
C LEU A 243 32.62 18.95 22.50
N VAL A 244 31.38 19.26 22.10
CA VAL A 244 30.92 19.09 20.72
C VAL A 244 31.84 19.87 19.75
N LYS A 245 32.15 21.13 20.05
CA LYS A 245 33.05 21.93 19.19
C LYS A 245 34.48 21.33 19.12
N ARG A 246 34.97 20.79 20.22
CA ARG A 246 36.29 20.13 20.28
C ARG A 246 36.24 18.83 19.46
N ASP A 247 35.22 17.99 19.65
CA ASP A 247 35.11 16.72 18.94
C ASP A 247 34.91 16.92 17.44
N PHE A 248 34.10 17.92 17.04
CA PHE A 248 34.04 18.35 15.66
C PHE A 248 35.39 18.81 15.12
N LYS A 249 36.09 19.66 15.89
CA LYS A 249 37.40 20.16 15.49
C LYS A 249 38.48 19.06 15.42
N VAL A 250 38.43 18.08 16.31
CA VAL A 250 39.35 16.93 16.30
C VAL A 250 39.05 15.98 15.14
N ARG A 251 37.77 15.65 14.93
CA ARG A 251 37.33 14.74 13.87
C ARG A 251 37.53 15.32 12.46
N TYR A 252 37.44 16.65 12.32
CA TYR A 252 37.55 17.35 11.04
C TYR A 252 38.78 18.29 10.95
N LYS A 253 39.79 18.08 11.82
CA LYS A 253 40.97 18.94 11.93
C LYS A 253 41.82 19.04 10.66
N ARG A 254 41.65 18.13 9.71
CA ARG A 254 42.46 18.04 8.49
C ARG A 254 41.75 18.46 7.19
N SER A 255 40.47 18.72 7.20
CA SER A 255 39.80 19.16 5.97
C SER A 255 38.41 19.75 6.23
N VAL A 256 38.21 21.00 5.83
CA VAL A 256 36.89 21.61 5.66
C VAL A 256 36.08 20.82 4.64
N LEU A 257 36.76 20.19 3.65
CA LEU A 257 36.17 19.26 2.70
C LEU A 257 35.64 17.97 3.38
N GLY A 258 36.23 17.51 4.48
CA GLY A 258 35.81 16.28 5.15
C GLY A 258 34.38 16.33 5.71
N VAL A 259 33.95 17.48 6.27
CA VAL A 259 32.56 17.69 6.70
C VAL A 259 31.64 17.75 5.50
N PHE A 260 32.07 18.42 4.44
CA PHE A 260 31.30 18.51 3.20
C PHE A 260 31.14 17.13 2.52
N TRP A 261 32.20 16.30 2.46
CA TRP A 261 32.17 14.96 1.92
C TRP A 261 31.29 14.00 2.72
N SER A 262 31.31 14.09 4.05
CA SER A 262 30.45 13.23 4.88
C SER A 262 28.95 13.53 4.72
N PHE A 263 28.61 14.74 4.26
CA PHE A 263 27.24 15.13 3.92
C PHE A 263 26.91 14.86 2.43
N LEU A 264 27.87 15.13 1.56
CA LEU A 264 27.72 15.00 0.12
C LEU A 264 27.62 13.53 -0.32
N ASN A 265 28.34 12.62 0.33
CA ASN A 265 28.36 11.20 -0.03
C ASN A 265 26.99 10.51 0.13
N PRO A 266 26.27 10.62 1.27
CA PRO A 266 24.88 10.13 1.37
C PRO A 266 23.93 10.79 0.37
N LEU A 267 24.11 12.10 0.12
CA LEU A 267 23.24 12.85 -0.79
C LEU A 267 23.45 12.43 -2.25
N LEU A 268 24.70 12.22 -2.67
CA LEU A 268 25.02 11.67 -4.00
C LEU A 268 24.49 10.24 -4.17
N MET A 269 24.61 9.39 -3.13
CA MET A 269 24.05 8.03 -3.16
C MET A 269 22.53 8.07 -3.32
N MET A 270 21.83 8.97 -2.61
CA MET A 270 20.38 9.13 -2.79
C MET A 270 20.01 9.61 -4.20
N ILE A 271 20.78 10.56 -4.77
CA ILE A 271 20.56 11.05 -6.14
C ILE A 271 20.79 9.91 -7.16
N VAL A 272 21.88 9.16 -7.00
CA VAL A 272 22.19 8.03 -7.89
C VAL A 272 21.11 6.97 -7.80
N GLN A 273 20.66 6.60 -6.58
CA GLN A 273 19.55 5.66 -6.41
C GLN A 273 18.26 6.17 -7.05
N TYR A 274 17.93 7.44 -6.86
CA TYR A 274 16.74 8.03 -7.48
C TYR A 274 16.81 7.97 -9.01
N VAL A 275 17.97 8.33 -9.63
CA VAL A 275 18.15 8.32 -11.08
C VAL A 275 18.16 6.89 -11.67
N VAL A 276 18.66 5.91 -10.92
CA VAL A 276 18.75 4.51 -11.39
C VAL A 276 17.43 3.77 -11.26
N PHE A 277 16.60 4.11 -10.25
CA PHE A 277 15.34 3.41 -9.95
C PHE A 277 14.07 4.24 -10.26
N SER A 278 14.21 5.46 -10.82
CA SER A 278 13.13 6.26 -11.36
C SER A 278 12.98 6.02 -12.86
#